data_758164f2c20a57a356fa6d95514a3ad4
#
_entry.id   758164f2c20a57a356fa6d95514a3ad4
#
_cell.length_a   1.000
_cell.length_b   1.000
_cell.length_c   1.000
_cell.angle_alpha   90.00
_cell.angle_beta   90.00
_cell.angle_gamma   90.00
#
_symmetry.space_group_name_H-M   'P 1'
#
loop_
_entity.id
_entity.type
_entity.pdbx_description
1 polymer ?
#
loop_
_entity_poly.entity_id
_entity_poly.type
_entity_poly.pdbx_seq_one_letter_code
_entity_poly.pdbx_strand_id
1 'polypeptide(L)'
;MPIDSAAIHAKLKEFFGYDSFKGDQESIVKHLVDGNDAFVLMPTGGGKSLCYQLPALLMPGTAIVISPLIALMKNQVDAIRGFVSGNDCIAHFLNSSLNKAQIQEVRDDLVAGRTKLLYVAPESFTKEENVAILKEIHISFYAVDEAHCISEWGHDFRPEYRRIRALVEDIGRAPIIALTATATPKVQSDILKNLGISGACVFKSSFNRSNLYYEIRDKVEPEKDIIKFIRQNSGKSGIIYCLSRKKVEEMAELLTLNGIKALPYHAGLDARTRAENQDAFLMEDVKVIVATIAFGMGIDKPDIRFVIHYDIPKSIESYYQETGRAGRDGQEGICIAYYSNKDIRKLEKFMQGKPISEQEISRQLLSEVVTYAESSQCRRRLLLNYFGEDFKEDNCHCCDNCLHPKQTFDGREEM
;
A
#
# COMPACT_ATOMS: atom_id res chain seq x y z
N MET A 1 19.02 -21.38 -18.60
CA MET A 1 17.92 -21.99 -19.39
C MET A 1 16.64 -21.26 -19.02
N PRO A 2 15.79 -20.89 -19.97
CA PRO A 2 14.51 -20.31 -19.63
C PRO A 2 13.72 -21.30 -18.78
N ILE A 3 13.17 -20.83 -17.67
CA ILE A 3 12.36 -21.67 -16.78
C ILE A 3 11.02 -21.91 -17.48
N ASP A 4 10.67 -23.18 -17.68
CA ASP A 4 9.42 -23.57 -18.36
C ASP A 4 8.19 -23.14 -17.53
N SER A 5 7.12 -22.75 -18.23
CA SER A 5 5.84 -22.37 -17.61
C SER A 5 5.31 -23.46 -16.66
N ALA A 6 5.45 -24.73 -17.03
CA ALA A 6 5.04 -25.84 -16.17
C ALA A 6 5.83 -25.87 -14.85
N ALA A 7 7.13 -25.57 -14.88
CA ALA A 7 7.96 -25.47 -13.68
C ALA A 7 7.53 -24.29 -12.79
N ILE A 8 7.15 -23.15 -13.37
CA ILE A 8 6.65 -21.98 -12.63
C ILE A 8 5.33 -22.32 -11.92
N HIS A 9 4.38 -22.96 -12.60
CA HIS A 9 3.11 -23.40 -12.01
C HIS A 9 3.30 -24.46 -10.92
N ALA A 10 4.22 -25.42 -11.12
CA ALA A 10 4.54 -26.41 -10.11
C ALA A 10 5.07 -25.75 -8.82
N LYS A 11 5.95 -24.77 -8.96
CA LYS A 11 6.53 -24.01 -7.82
C LYS A 11 5.51 -23.07 -7.16
N LEU A 12 4.59 -22.47 -7.93
CA LEU A 12 3.46 -21.70 -7.38
C LEU A 12 2.63 -22.59 -6.44
N LYS A 13 2.30 -23.80 -6.88
CA LYS A 13 1.55 -24.78 -6.08
C LYS A 13 2.33 -25.25 -4.86
N GLU A 14 3.61 -25.58 -5.05
CA GLU A 14 4.49 -26.10 -3.99
C GLU A 14 4.70 -25.07 -2.87
N PHE A 15 5.04 -23.82 -3.21
CA PHE A 15 5.40 -22.81 -2.21
C PHE A 15 4.22 -22.01 -1.66
N PHE A 16 3.20 -21.75 -2.48
CA PHE A 16 2.09 -20.86 -2.09
C PHE A 16 0.73 -21.55 -2.03
N GLY A 17 0.63 -22.82 -2.47
CA GLY A 17 -0.60 -23.58 -2.49
C GLY A 17 -1.62 -23.11 -3.54
N TYR A 18 -1.25 -22.19 -4.43
CA TYR A 18 -2.16 -21.66 -5.46
C TYR A 18 -2.15 -22.53 -6.71
N ASP A 19 -3.34 -22.76 -7.28
CA ASP A 19 -3.51 -23.53 -8.51
C ASP A 19 -3.31 -22.69 -9.78
N SER A 20 -3.47 -21.39 -9.69
CA SER A 20 -3.37 -20.46 -10.83
C SER A 20 -2.93 -19.07 -10.42
N PHE A 21 -2.35 -18.33 -11.35
CA PHE A 21 -2.03 -16.93 -11.23
C PHE A 21 -3.26 -16.04 -11.39
N LYS A 22 -3.21 -14.83 -10.83
CA LYS A 22 -4.22 -13.79 -11.01
C LYS A 22 -3.74 -12.73 -11.99
N GLY A 23 -4.57 -12.37 -12.97
CA GLY A 23 -4.23 -11.34 -13.96
C GLY A 23 -2.86 -11.59 -14.62
N ASP A 24 -2.01 -10.56 -14.62
CA ASP A 24 -0.71 -10.59 -15.30
C ASP A 24 0.43 -11.21 -14.49
N GLN A 25 0.16 -11.79 -13.29
CA GLN A 25 1.21 -12.31 -12.39
C GLN A 25 2.16 -13.30 -13.09
N GLU A 26 1.63 -14.23 -13.90
CA GLU A 26 2.48 -15.20 -14.62
C GLU A 26 3.42 -14.51 -15.61
N SER A 27 2.90 -13.56 -16.37
CA SER A 27 3.70 -12.79 -17.34
C SER A 27 4.79 -11.98 -16.66
N ILE A 28 4.48 -11.36 -15.50
CA ILE A 28 5.44 -10.61 -14.69
C ILE A 28 6.56 -11.55 -14.18
N VAL A 29 6.18 -12.70 -13.60
CA VAL A 29 7.13 -13.68 -13.08
C VAL A 29 8.06 -14.16 -14.18
N LYS A 30 7.55 -14.55 -15.34
CA LYS A 30 8.34 -14.98 -16.51
C LYS A 30 9.29 -13.89 -16.97
N HIS A 31 8.78 -12.65 -17.12
CA HIS A 31 9.56 -11.51 -17.59
C HIS A 31 10.76 -11.22 -16.69
N LEU A 32 10.58 -11.30 -15.37
CA LEU A 32 11.64 -11.08 -14.39
C LEU A 32 12.65 -12.27 -14.38
N VAL A 33 12.17 -13.50 -14.45
CA VAL A 33 13.01 -14.70 -14.50
C VAL A 33 13.87 -14.73 -15.77
N ASP A 34 13.37 -14.18 -16.88
CA ASP A 34 14.13 -14.02 -18.14
C ASP A 34 15.19 -12.88 -18.06
N GLY A 35 15.33 -12.23 -16.91
CA GLY A 35 16.38 -11.24 -16.66
C GLY A 35 16.02 -9.81 -17.11
N ASN A 36 14.75 -9.49 -17.27
CA ASN A 36 14.30 -8.18 -17.76
C ASN A 36 13.78 -7.28 -16.63
N ASP A 37 13.97 -5.97 -16.82
CA ASP A 37 13.40 -4.95 -15.93
C ASP A 37 11.88 -4.86 -16.10
N ALA A 38 11.15 -4.70 -14.99
CA ALA A 38 9.69 -4.60 -14.98
C ALA A 38 9.20 -3.42 -14.12
N PHE A 39 8.12 -2.78 -14.55
CA PHE A 39 7.34 -1.86 -13.72
C PHE A 39 5.92 -2.39 -13.55
N VAL A 40 5.52 -2.63 -12.31
CA VAL A 40 4.25 -3.26 -11.97
C VAL A 40 3.36 -2.28 -11.23
N LEU A 41 2.28 -1.90 -11.87
CA LEU A 41 1.22 -1.05 -11.31
C LEU A 41 -0.01 -1.92 -11.04
N MET A 42 -0.20 -2.30 -9.79
CA MET A 42 -1.22 -3.26 -9.39
C MET A 42 -1.89 -2.81 -8.09
N PRO A 43 -3.23 -2.76 -8.00
CA PRO A 43 -3.93 -2.26 -6.82
C PRO A 43 -3.58 -3.06 -5.56
N THR A 44 -3.87 -2.47 -4.40
CA THR A 44 -3.75 -3.15 -3.11
C THR A 44 -4.62 -4.41 -3.11
N GLY A 45 -4.08 -5.54 -2.63
CA GLY A 45 -4.76 -6.84 -2.67
C GLY A 45 -4.63 -7.58 -4.00
N GLY A 46 -3.98 -6.99 -5.02
CA GLY A 46 -3.72 -7.63 -6.32
C GLY A 46 -2.64 -8.73 -6.30
N GLY A 47 -1.95 -8.93 -5.18
CA GLY A 47 -0.93 -9.97 -5.05
C GLY A 47 0.44 -9.56 -5.58
N LYS A 48 0.82 -8.28 -5.46
CA LYS A 48 2.14 -7.75 -5.86
C LYS A 48 3.32 -8.54 -5.30
N SER A 49 3.25 -8.98 -4.06
CA SER A 49 4.36 -9.70 -3.41
C SER A 49 4.73 -11.00 -4.13
N LEU A 50 3.75 -11.73 -4.66
CA LEU A 50 3.99 -12.95 -5.43
C LEU A 50 4.87 -12.70 -6.66
N CYS A 51 4.75 -11.52 -7.29
CA CYS A 51 5.49 -11.15 -8.49
C CYS A 51 7.01 -11.06 -8.29
N TYR A 52 7.49 -10.95 -7.05
CA TYR A 52 8.92 -11.01 -6.73
C TYR A 52 9.27 -12.19 -5.81
N GLN A 53 8.37 -12.66 -4.96
CA GLN A 53 8.65 -13.78 -4.06
C GLN A 53 8.85 -15.08 -4.82
N LEU A 54 7.99 -15.40 -5.77
CA LEU A 54 8.13 -16.62 -6.57
C LEU A 54 9.40 -16.60 -7.45
N PRO A 55 9.73 -15.54 -8.20
CA PRO A 55 11.01 -15.44 -8.91
C PRO A 55 12.22 -15.62 -8.00
N ALA A 56 12.22 -15.04 -6.80
CA ALA A 56 13.32 -15.19 -5.85
C ALA A 56 13.58 -16.65 -5.47
N LEU A 57 12.53 -17.46 -5.33
CA LEU A 57 12.64 -18.88 -5.03
C LEU A 57 13.10 -19.71 -6.24
N LEU A 58 12.84 -19.24 -7.48
CA LEU A 58 13.18 -19.90 -8.73
C LEU A 58 14.61 -19.60 -9.21
N MET A 59 15.06 -18.35 -9.04
CA MET A 59 16.34 -17.88 -9.57
C MET A 59 17.52 -18.23 -8.66
N PRO A 60 18.74 -18.40 -9.20
CA PRO A 60 19.95 -18.51 -8.39
C PRO A 60 20.26 -17.17 -7.72
N GLY A 61 20.90 -17.22 -6.53
CA GLY A 61 21.27 -16.02 -5.76
C GLY A 61 20.17 -15.53 -4.83
N THR A 62 20.30 -14.28 -4.37
CA THR A 62 19.41 -13.61 -3.40
C THR A 62 18.71 -12.42 -4.06
N ALA A 63 17.40 -12.35 -3.95
CA ALA A 63 16.62 -11.16 -4.33
C ALA A 63 16.67 -10.12 -3.20
N ILE A 64 16.97 -8.88 -3.55
CA ILE A 64 16.99 -7.75 -2.61
C ILE A 64 15.67 -6.98 -2.73
N VAL A 65 14.86 -7.01 -1.67
CA VAL A 65 13.56 -6.34 -1.62
C VAL A 65 13.69 -5.05 -0.80
N ILE A 66 13.65 -3.91 -1.47
CA ILE A 66 13.70 -2.59 -0.83
C ILE A 66 12.27 -2.17 -0.50
N SER A 67 11.96 -2.07 0.79
CA SER A 67 10.61 -1.76 1.28
C SER A 67 10.67 -0.69 2.38
N PRO A 68 9.70 0.25 2.45
CA PRO A 68 9.79 1.38 3.38
C PRO A 68 9.36 1.06 4.81
N LEU A 69 8.89 -0.16 5.09
CA LEU A 69 8.17 -0.46 6.31
C LEU A 69 8.72 -1.67 7.06
N ILE A 70 9.30 -1.42 8.22
CA ILE A 70 9.89 -2.45 9.10
C ILE A 70 8.86 -3.52 9.51
N ALA A 71 7.64 -3.11 9.89
CA ALA A 71 6.59 -4.05 10.29
C ALA A 71 6.14 -4.96 9.12
N LEU A 72 6.03 -4.40 7.91
CA LEU A 72 5.69 -5.17 6.72
C LEU A 72 6.77 -6.21 6.39
N MET A 73 8.05 -5.83 6.47
CA MET A 73 9.17 -6.74 6.21
C MET A 73 9.10 -7.98 7.09
N LYS A 74 8.87 -7.81 8.40
CA LYS A 74 8.76 -8.93 9.33
C LYS A 74 7.61 -9.86 8.92
N ASN A 75 6.43 -9.31 8.67
CA ASN A 75 5.27 -10.11 8.26
C ASN A 75 5.53 -10.88 6.95
N GLN A 76 6.22 -10.26 5.98
CA GLN A 76 6.57 -10.90 4.71
C GLN A 76 7.59 -12.04 4.92
N VAL A 77 8.61 -11.81 5.75
CA VAL A 77 9.61 -12.85 6.09
C VAL A 77 8.96 -14.00 6.82
N ASP A 78 8.13 -13.73 7.84
CA ASP A 78 7.43 -14.76 8.60
C ASP A 78 6.49 -15.58 7.70
N ALA A 79 5.79 -14.95 6.77
CA ALA A 79 4.93 -15.62 5.81
C ALA A 79 5.73 -16.55 4.87
N ILE A 80 6.86 -16.08 4.31
CA ILE A 80 7.71 -16.90 3.42
C ILE A 80 8.29 -18.09 4.19
N ARG A 81 8.78 -17.89 5.41
CA ARG A 81 9.28 -18.98 6.26
C ARG A 81 8.19 -20.02 6.56
N GLY A 82 6.95 -19.55 6.74
CA GLY A 82 5.78 -20.43 6.93
C GLY A 82 5.43 -21.27 5.69
N PHE A 83 5.61 -20.73 4.50
CA PHE A 83 5.36 -21.46 3.23
C PHE A 83 6.46 -22.49 2.92
N VAL A 84 7.72 -22.20 3.28
CA VAL A 84 8.86 -23.09 3.05
C VAL A 84 9.24 -23.74 4.38
N SER A 85 8.44 -24.71 4.81
CA SER A 85 8.61 -25.38 6.10
C SER A 85 10.04 -25.97 6.27
N GLY A 86 10.68 -25.64 7.40
CA GLY A 86 12.00 -26.17 7.79
C GLY A 86 13.21 -25.40 7.28
N ASN A 87 13.03 -24.21 6.69
CA ASN A 87 14.15 -23.37 6.24
C ASN A 87 13.98 -21.91 6.69
N ASP A 88 14.31 -21.60 7.95
CA ASP A 88 14.23 -20.25 8.50
C ASP A 88 15.22 -19.27 7.85
N CYS A 89 16.28 -19.77 7.20
CA CYS A 89 17.28 -18.97 6.51
C CYS A 89 16.83 -18.47 5.13
N ILE A 90 15.69 -18.96 4.59
CA ILE A 90 15.22 -18.67 3.23
C ILE A 90 14.94 -17.17 3.01
N ALA A 91 14.51 -16.47 4.05
CA ALA A 91 14.21 -15.05 4.01
C ALA A 91 14.68 -14.35 5.28
N HIS A 92 15.29 -13.18 5.12
CA HIS A 92 15.73 -12.31 6.19
C HIS A 92 15.32 -10.86 5.94
N PHE A 93 15.46 -10.02 6.98
CA PHE A 93 15.38 -8.58 6.84
C PHE A 93 16.56 -7.87 7.47
N LEU A 94 16.94 -6.71 6.92
CA LEU A 94 17.95 -5.80 7.48
C LEU A 94 17.30 -4.43 7.73
N ASN A 95 17.15 -4.08 9.00
CA ASN A 95 16.63 -2.78 9.41
C ASN A 95 17.20 -2.38 10.78
N SER A 96 16.79 -1.22 11.32
CA SER A 96 17.30 -0.66 12.57
C SER A 96 16.86 -1.41 13.84
N SER A 97 16.00 -2.42 13.74
CA SER A 97 15.54 -3.20 14.91
C SER A 97 16.47 -4.36 15.28
N LEU A 98 17.37 -4.75 14.38
CA LEU A 98 18.27 -5.88 14.60
C LEU A 98 19.47 -5.49 15.49
N ASN A 99 19.84 -6.40 16.38
CA ASN A 99 21.10 -6.31 17.12
C ASN A 99 22.30 -6.86 16.31
N LYS A 100 23.52 -6.66 16.81
CA LYS A 100 24.74 -7.07 16.11
C LYS A 100 24.84 -8.59 15.85
N ALA A 101 24.37 -9.42 16.77
CA ALA A 101 24.38 -10.87 16.60
C ALA A 101 23.44 -11.31 15.49
N GLN A 102 22.23 -10.73 15.43
CA GLN A 102 21.26 -10.99 14.37
C GLN A 102 21.75 -10.51 12.99
N ILE A 103 22.43 -9.36 12.93
CA ILE A 103 23.04 -8.88 11.68
C ILE A 103 24.13 -9.87 11.20
N GLN A 104 24.95 -10.40 12.13
CA GLN A 104 25.97 -11.38 11.78
C GLN A 104 25.38 -12.70 11.27
N GLU A 105 24.30 -13.18 11.89
CA GLU A 105 23.57 -14.36 11.43
C GLU A 105 23.04 -14.18 10.00
N VAL A 106 22.40 -13.04 9.72
CA VAL A 106 21.93 -12.69 8.37
C VAL A 106 23.08 -12.68 7.36
N ARG A 107 24.23 -12.10 7.73
CA ARG A 107 25.42 -12.09 6.88
C ARG A 107 25.93 -13.49 6.57
N ASP A 108 26.04 -14.34 7.57
CA ASP A 108 26.53 -15.72 7.42
C ASP A 108 25.62 -16.52 6.51
N ASP A 109 24.30 -16.34 6.59
CA ASP A 109 23.31 -16.98 5.74
C ASP A 109 23.37 -16.47 4.28
N LEU A 110 23.60 -15.17 4.10
CA LEU A 110 23.75 -14.56 2.77
C LEU A 110 25.00 -15.07 2.06
N VAL A 111 26.15 -15.04 2.74
CA VAL A 111 27.43 -15.51 2.19
C VAL A 111 27.41 -17.01 1.89
N ALA A 112 26.74 -17.79 2.73
CA ALA A 112 26.52 -19.22 2.50
C ALA A 112 25.50 -19.55 1.40
N GLY A 113 24.85 -18.54 0.80
CA GLY A 113 23.86 -18.71 -0.26
C GLY A 113 22.56 -19.38 0.19
N ARG A 114 22.25 -19.37 1.49
CA ARG A 114 21.01 -19.95 2.05
C ARG A 114 19.82 -19.05 1.89
N THR A 115 20.04 -17.72 1.81
CA THR A 115 18.98 -16.72 1.73
C THR A 115 18.54 -16.46 0.30
N LYS A 116 17.24 -16.58 0.04
CA LYS A 116 16.62 -16.28 -1.26
C LYS A 116 16.01 -14.87 -1.32
N LEU A 117 15.51 -14.37 -0.20
CA LEU A 117 14.91 -13.04 -0.09
C LEU A 117 15.54 -12.28 1.07
N LEU A 118 16.08 -11.10 0.77
CA LEU A 118 16.55 -10.16 1.77
C LEU A 118 15.72 -8.87 1.67
N TYR A 119 14.90 -8.61 2.69
CA TYR A 119 14.18 -7.34 2.81
C TYR A 119 15.06 -6.29 3.47
N VAL A 120 15.19 -5.12 2.86
CA VAL A 120 16.07 -4.05 3.34
C VAL A 120 15.29 -2.74 3.42
N ALA A 121 15.38 -2.06 4.56
CA ALA A 121 14.89 -0.69 4.67
C ALA A 121 15.78 0.25 3.84
N PRO A 122 15.24 1.28 3.17
CA PRO A 122 16.02 2.20 2.34
C PRO A 122 17.21 2.82 3.10
N GLU A 123 17.01 3.20 4.36
CA GLU A 123 18.04 3.77 5.23
C GLU A 123 19.15 2.74 5.58
N SER A 124 18.79 1.46 5.65
CA SER A 124 19.74 0.37 5.87
C SER A 124 20.46 -0.03 4.59
N PHE A 125 19.80 0.08 3.45
CA PHE A 125 20.37 -0.18 2.13
C PHE A 125 21.53 0.80 1.81
N THR A 126 21.50 2.01 2.36
CA THR A 126 22.55 3.04 2.15
C THR A 126 23.77 2.92 3.07
N LYS A 127 23.76 2.02 4.06
CA LYS A 127 24.88 1.85 5.00
C LYS A 127 26.04 1.11 4.34
N GLU A 128 27.26 1.65 4.46
CA GLU A 128 28.47 1.08 3.85
C GLU A 128 28.70 -0.38 4.23
N GLU A 129 28.46 -0.74 5.50
CA GLU A 129 28.59 -2.12 5.99
C GLU A 129 27.63 -3.09 5.28
N ASN A 130 26.41 -2.67 4.98
CA ASN A 130 25.43 -3.49 4.25
C ASN A 130 25.77 -3.56 2.75
N VAL A 131 26.22 -2.45 2.17
CA VAL A 131 26.68 -2.41 0.77
C VAL A 131 27.85 -3.35 0.56
N ALA A 132 28.81 -3.40 1.52
CA ALA A 132 29.94 -4.32 1.47
C ALA A 132 29.49 -5.79 1.44
N ILE A 133 28.53 -6.18 2.30
CA ILE A 133 27.96 -7.54 2.32
C ILE A 133 27.30 -7.86 0.98
N LEU A 134 26.52 -6.92 0.44
CA LEU A 134 25.77 -7.14 -0.81
C LEU A 134 26.72 -7.30 -2.03
N LYS A 135 27.90 -6.71 -2.00
CA LYS A 135 28.93 -6.91 -3.04
C LYS A 135 29.58 -8.29 -3.03
N GLU A 136 29.48 -9.03 -1.91
CA GLU A 136 30.08 -10.37 -1.73
C GLU A 136 29.15 -11.50 -2.23
N ILE A 137 27.86 -11.21 -2.52
CA ILE A 137 26.86 -12.22 -2.85
C ILE A 137 26.35 -12.10 -4.30
N HIS A 138 25.81 -13.21 -4.82
CA HIS A 138 25.13 -13.18 -6.10
C HIS A 138 23.69 -12.66 -5.94
N ILE A 139 23.41 -11.50 -6.52
CA ILE A 139 22.08 -10.89 -6.51
C ILE A 139 21.30 -11.34 -7.74
N SER A 140 20.12 -11.94 -7.52
CA SER A 140 19.24 -12.39 -8.59
C SER A 140 18.51 -11.22 -9.26
N PHE A 141 17.96 -10.30 -8.46
CA PHE A 141 17.31 -9.07 -8.91
C PHE A 141 17.05 -8.13 -7.72
N TYR A 142 16.67 -6.89 -8.00
CA TYR A 142 16.19 -5.92 -7.03
C TYR A 142 14.68 -5.73 -7.18
N ALA A 143 13.94 -5.83 -6.08
CA ALA A 143 12.53 -5.48 -6.03
C ALA A 143 12.38 -4.17 -5.23
N VAL A 144 11.85 -3.13 -5.88
CA VAL A 144 11.57 -1.83 -5.26
C VAL A 144 10.08 -1.78 -4.94
N ASP A 145 9.72 -2.13 -3.71
CA ASP A 145 8.35 -2.10 -3.24
C ASP A 145 7.96 -0.67 -2.86
N GLU A 146 6.67 -0.33 -3.00
CA GLU A 146 6.13 1.03 -2.85
C GLU A 146 6.97 2.07 -3.64
N ALA A 147 7.28 1.73 -4.90
CA ALA A 147 8.18 2.52 -5.76
C ALA A 147 7.73 3.99 -5.94
N HIS A 148 6.46 4.32 -5.66
CA HIS A 148 5.98 5.71 -5.66
C HIS A 148 6.72 6.60 -4.66
N CYS A 149 7.37 6.02 -3.63
CA CYS A 149 8.20 6.76 -2.67
C CYS A 149 9.42 7.45 -3.30
N ILE A 150 9.82 7.09 -4.52
CA ILE A 150 10.93 7.73 -5.23
C ILE A 150 10.56 9.13 -5.77
N SER A 151 9.28 9.39 -5.98
CA SER A 151 8.77 10.59 -6.63
C SER A 151 8.37 11.67 -5.63
N GLU A 152 8.85 12.89 -5.82
CA GLU A 152 8.40 14.07 -5.06
C GLU A 152 6.92 14.38 -5.29
N TRP A 153 6.38 13.96 -6.43
CA TRP A 153 4.97 14.08 -6.77
C TRP A 153 4.11 12.96 -6.17
N GLY A 154 4.74 11.96 -5.53
CA GLY A 154 4.05 10.91 -4.81
C GLY A 154 3.58 11.38 -3.43
N HIS A 155 2.56 10.74 -2.91
CA HIS A 155 1.96 11.09 -1.62
C HIS A 155 2.81 10.73 -0.39
N ASP A 156 3.86 9.90 -0.56
CA ASP A 156 4.81 9.45 0.48
C ASP A 156 6.26 9.47 -0.04
N PHE A 157 6.73 10.66 -0.42
CA PHE A 157 8.09 10.82 -0.91
C PHE A 157 9.13 10.52 0.18
N ARG A 158 10.16 9.73 -0.19
CA ARG A 158 11.29 9.37 0.66
C ARG A 158 12.61 9.60 -0.07
N PRO A 159 13.43 10.56 0.37
CA PRO A 159 14.70 10.91 -0.30
C PRO A 159 15.65 9.73 -0.49
N GLU A 160 15.64 8.76 0.42
CA GLU A 160 16.48 7.56 0.38
C GLU A 160 16.23 6.71 -0.87
N TYR A 161 14.98 6.69 -1.37
CA TYR A 161 14.65 5.98 -2.61
C TYR A 161 15.37 6.51 -3.84
N ARG A 162 15.74 7.79 -3.88
CA ARG A 162 16.51 8.39 -4.99
C ARG A 162 17.95 7.88 -5.07
N ARG A 163 18.46 7.29 -4.00
CA ARG A 163 19.80 6.70 -3.95
C ARG A 163 19.86 5.28 -4.48
N ILE A 164 18.71 4.60 -4.65
CA ILE A 164 18.62 3.17 -5.04
C ILE A 164 19.38 2.93 -6.34
N ARG A 165 19.20 3.74 -7.37
CA ARG A 165 19.90 3.58 -8.65
C ARG A 165 21.42 3.58 -8.49
N ALA A 166 21.96 4.57 -7.81
CA ALA A 166 23.42 4.69 -7.61
C ALA A 166 23.97 3.49 -6.80
N LEU A 167 23.20 2.99 -5.82
CA LEU A 167 23.59 1.81 -5.04
C LEU A 167 23.53 0.53 -5.86
N VAL A 168 22.53 0.34 -6.70
CA VAL A 168 22.43 -0.82 -7.63
C VAL A 168 23.63 -0.81 -8.60
N GLU A 169 24.02 0.36 -9.12
CA GLU A 169 25.19 0.51 -9.98
C GLU A 169 26.51 0.20 -9.24
N ASP A 170 26.62 0.57 -7.97
CA ASP A 170 27.81 0.33 -7.12
C ASP A 170 27.91 -1.12 -6.61
N ILE A 171 26.81 -1.76 -6.23
CA ILE A 171 26.76 -3.14 -5.72
C ILE A 171 26.93 -4.12 -6.87
N GLY A 172 26.20 -3.95 -7.96
CA GLY A 172 26.18 -4.81 -9.12
C GLY A 172 24.83 -4.80 -9.82
N ARG A 173 24.82 -4.54 -11.12
CA ARG A 173 23.59 -4.47 -11.92
C ARG A 173 22.94 -5.85 -12.02
N ALA A 174 21.68 -5.93 -11.64
CA ALA A 174 20.77 -7.04 -11.83
C ALA A 174 19.41 -6.49 -12.26
N PRO A 175 18.48 -7.32 -12.76
CA PRO A 175 17.14 -6.87 -13.11
C PRO A 175 16.45 -6.10 -11.98
N ILE A 176 15.65 -5.11 -12.32
CA ILE A 176 14.86 -4.33 -11.33
C ILE A 176 13.38 -4.56 -11.62
N ILE A 177 12.64 -4.96 -10.60
CA ILE A 177 11.19 -4.91 -10.60
C ILE A 177 10.73 -3.80 -9.65
N ALA A 178 10.07 -2.77 -10.17
CA ALA A 178 9.48 -1.69 -9.39
C ALA A 178 7.97 -1.94 -9.25
N LEU A 179 7.46 -1.92 -8.02
CA LEU A 179 6.06 -2.24 -7.74
C LEU A 179 5.40 -1.11 -6.94
N THR A 180 4.18 -0.76 -7.31
CA THR A 180 3.36 0.16 -6.51
C THR A 180 1.87 -0.09 -6.74
N ALA A 181 1.05 0.32 -5.77
CA ALA A 181 -0.41 0.29 -5.90
C ALA A 181 -0.97 1.59 -6.44
N THR A 182 -0.24 2.70 -6.32
CA THR A 182 -0.72 4.05 -6.58
C THR A 182 0.37 4.86 -7.29
N ALA A 183 0.17 5.15 -8.55
CA ALA A 183 1.04 6.05 -9.30
C ALA A 183 0.27 6.69 -10.46
N THR A 184 0.17 8.02 -10.43
CA THR A 184 -0.32 8.79 -11.58
C THR A 184 0.66 8.66 -12.76
N PRO A 185 0.28 8.98 -14.01
CA PRO A 185 1.19 8.92 -15.16
C PRO A 185 2.49 9.69 -14.94
N LYS A 186 2.44 10.83 -14.24
CA LYS A 186 3.61 11.64 -13.86
C LYS A 186 4.53 10.88 -12.91
N VAL A 187 3.98 10.27 -11.88
CA VAL A 187 4.72 9.46 -10.90
C VAL A 187 5.33 8.22 -11.56
N GLN A 188 4.60 7.55 -12.48
CA GLN A 188 5.11 6.40 -13.25
C GLN A 188 6.36 6.78 -14.04
N SER A 189 6.32 7.91 -14.78
CA SER A 189 7.47 8.41 -15.54
C SER A 189 8.65 8.74 -14.63
N ASP A 190 8.41 9.34 -13.47
CA ASP A 190 9.44 9.69 -12.50
C ASP A 190 10.11 8.45 -11.87
N ILE A 191 9.34 7.40 -11.56
CA ILE A 191 9.85 6.11 -11.09
C ILE A 191 10.82 5.50 -12.11
N LEU A 192 10.37 5.34 -13.35
CA LEU A 192 11.17 4.73 -14.42
C LEU A 192 12.48 5.48 -14.66
N LYS A 193 12.44 6.82 -14.69
CA LYS A 193 13.59 7.69 -14.86
C LYS A 193 14.58 7.58 -13.68
N ASN A 194 14.11 7.68 -12.46
CA ASN A 194 14.96 7.69 -11.27
C ASN A 194 15.60 6.31 -10.99
N LEU A 195 14.93 5.21 -11.33
CA LEU A 195 15.51 3.86 -11.24
C LEU A 195 16.41 3.51 -12.43
N GLY A 196 16.39 4.31 -13.51
CA GLY A 196 17.18 4.03 -14.71
C GLY A 196 16.65 2.84 -15.53
N ILE A 197 15.34 2.57 -15.45
CA ILE A 197 14.65 1.47 -16.13
C ILE A 197 13.63 1.97 -17.15
N SER A 198 13.94 3.03 -17.88
CA SER A 198 13.01 3.66 -18.84
C SER A 198 12.58 2.72 -19.98
N GLY A 199 13.30 1.62 -20.22
CA GLY A 199 12.95 0.56 -21.18
C GLY A 199 12.21 -0.63 -20.57
N ALA A 200 11.87 -0.60 -19.29
CA ALA A 200 11.18 -1.69 -18.60
C ALA A 200 9.81 -1.98 -19.20
N CYS A 201 9.40 -3.25 -19.19
CA CYS A 201 8.04 -3.62 -19.51
C CYS A 201 7.09 -3.11 -18.41
N VAL A 202 6.00 -2.46 -18.81
CA VAL A 202 4.99 -1.91 -17.89
C VAL A 202 3.80 -2.84 -17.83
N PHE A 203 3.57 -3.44 -16.68
CA PHE A 203 2.39 -4.25 -16.37
C PHE A 203 1.42 -3.40 -15.56
N LYS A 204 0.26 -3.12 -16.12
CA LYS A 204 -0.73 -2.23 -15.51
C LYS A 204 -2.07 -2.96 -15.34
N SER A 205 -2.39 -3.30 -14.10
CA SER A 205 -3.72 -3.78 -13.75
C SER A 205 -4.69 -2.62 -13.59
N SER A 206 -5.97 -2.86 -13.84
CA SER A 206 -7.02 -1.85 -13.63
C SER A 206 -7.08 -1.41 -12.17
N PHE A 207 -7.28 -0.11 -11.97
CA PHE A 207 -7.59 0.48 -10.66
C PHE A 207 -9.07 0.29 -10.27
N ASN A 208 -9.88 -0.25 -11.17
CA ASN A 208 -11.31 -0.41 -10.92
C ASN A 208 -11.58 -1.51 -9.88
N ARG A 209 -12.10 -1.11 -8.73
CA ARG A 209 -12.57 -1.97 -7.66
C ARG A 209 -14.12 -2.01 -7.71
N SER A 210 -14.67 -2.80 -8.65
CA SER A 210 -16.12 -2.85 -8.92
C SER A 210 -16.94 -3.23 -7.69
N ASN A 211 -16.36 -3.94 -6.74
CA ASN A 211 -16.99 -4.38 -5.49
C ASN A 211 -17.03 -3.30 -4.38
N LEU A 212 -16.45 -2.11 -4.59
CA LEU A 212 -16.44 -1.04 -3.60
C LEU A 212 -17.49 0.02 -3.91
N TYR A 213 -18.32 0.33 -2.93
CA TYR A 213 -19.21 1.47 -2.91
C TYR A 213 -18.51 2.70 -2.35
N TYR A 214 -18.58 3.86 -3.01
CA TYR A 214 -17.97 5.11 -2.58
C TYR A 214 -19.03 6.17 -2.27
N GLU A 215 -18.87 6.82 -1.13
CA GLU A 215 -19.79 7.85 -0.66
C GLU A 215 -19.04 8.98 0.06
N ILE A 216 -19.41 10.23 -0.24
CA ILE A 216 -18.95 11.41 0.49
C ILE A 216 -20.15 12.02 1.21
N ARG A 217 -20.03 12.17 2.52
CA ARG A 217 -21.06 12.76 3.39
C ARG A 217 -20.62 14.10 3.96
N ASP A 218 -21.56 15.03 4.10
CA ASP A 218 -21.32 16.24 4.87
C ASP A 218 -21.01 15.89 6.33
N LYS A 219 -20.01 16.55 6.92
CA LYS A 219 -19.55 16.29 8.28
C LYS A 219 -20.44 16.99 9.31
N VAL A 220 -21.71 16.57 9.37
CA VAL A 220 -22.71 17.04 10.35
C VAL A 220 -23.00 15.89 11.30
N GLU A 221 -22.67 16.05 12.59
CA GLU A 221 -22.79 15.01 13.64
C GLU A 221 -22.23 13.63 13.21
N PRO A 222 -21.01 13.55 12.64
CA PRO A 222 -20.48 12.34 12.05
C PRO A 222 -20.37 11.17 13.04
N GLU A 223 -20.18 11.44 14.32
CA GLU A 223 -20.13 10.44 15.39
C GLU A 223 -21.44 9.66 15.51
N LYS A 224 -22.56 10.35 15.50
CA LYS A 224 -23.89 9.72 15.58
C LYS A 224 -24.17 8.88 14.34
N ASP A 225 -23.80 9.39 13.18
CA ASP A 225 -23.98 8.69 11.89
C ASP A 225 -23.11 7.44 11.82
N ILE A 226 -21.84 7.50 12.24
CA ILE A 226 -20.94 6.35 12.31
C ILE A 226 -21.49 5.27 13.26
N ILE A 227 -21.95 5.65 14.45
CA ILE A 227 -22.53 4.70 15.40
C ILE A 227 -23.76 4.01 14.79
N LYS A 228 -24.65 4.76 14.16
CA LYS A 228 -25.82 4.25 13.47
C LYS A 228 -25.43 3.28 12.33
N PHE A 229 -24.46 3.67 11.49
CA PHE A 229 -23.97 2.85 10.40
C PHE A 229 -23.39 1.52 10.90
N ILE A 230 -22.55 1.53 11.93
CA ILE A 230 -21.94 0.31 12.47
C ILE A 230 -23.01 -0.62 13.06
N ARG A 231 -23.99 -0.07 13.77
CA ARG A 231 -25.12 -0.86 14.30
C ARG A 231 -25.92 -1.54 13.19
N GLN A 232 -26.16 -0.87 12.07
CA GLN A 232 -26.81 -1.44 10.89
C GLN A 232 -25.94 -2.48 10.17
N ASN A 233 -24.64 -2.44 10.36
CA ASN A 233 -23.65 -3.38 9.83
C ASN A 233 -23.01 -4.23 10.93
N SER A 234 -23.77 -4.56 11.97
CA SER A 234 -23.28 -5.35 13.10
C SER A 234 -22.63 -6.65 12.66
N GLY A 235 -21.50 -6.99 13.30
CA GLY A 235 -20.72 -8.18 12.99
C GLY A 235 -19.75 -8.05 11.81
N LYS A 236 -19.82 -6.96 11.04
CA LYS A 236 -18.89 -6.69 9.94
C LYS A 236 -17.62 -6.01 10.45
N SER A 237 -16.47 -6.41 9.90
CA SER A 237 -15.16 -5.79 10.20
C SER A 237 -14.98 -4.48 9.45
N GLY A 238 -14.41 -3.47 10.11
CA GLY A 238 -14.17 -2.17 9.49
C GLY A 238 -13.08 -1.33 10.14
N ILE A 239 -12.63 -0.33 9.38
CA ILE A 239 -11.59 0.62 9.79
C ILE A 239 -12.19 2.03 9.76
N ILE A 240 -11.89 2.83 10.80
CA ILE A 240 -12.23 4.26 10.84
C ILE A 240 -10.94 5.05 10.91
N TYR A 241 -10.68 5.86 9.88
CA TYR A 241 -9.50 6.71 9.81
C TYR A 241 -9.79 8.10 10.37
N CYS A 242 -8.93 8.55 11.30
CA CYS A 242 -8.95 9.90 11.87
C CYS A 242 -7.59 10.56 11.68
N LEU A 243 -7.57 11.88 11.53
CA LEU A 243 -6.36 12.66 11.26
C LEU A 243 -5.43 12.76 12.48
N SER A 244 -5.97 12.79 13.71
CA SER A 244 -5.19 12.97 14.92
C SER A 244 -5.29 11.78 15.88
N ARG A 245 -4.20 11.53 16.64
CA ARG A 245 -4.15 10.49 17.69
C ARG A 245 -5.24 10.66 18.71
N LYS A 246 -5.44 11.91 19.20
CA LYS A 246 -6.49 12.26 20.16
C LYS A 246 -7.88 11.87 19.65
N LYS A 247 -8.19 12.16 18.37
CA LYS A 247 -9.50 11.81 17.80
C LYS A 247 -9.68 10.30 17.63
N VAL A 248 -8.59 9.56 17.38
CA VAL A 248 -8.60 8.08 17.35
C VAL A 248 -9.03 7.52 18.71
N GLU A 249 -8.41 8.00 19.80
CA GLU A 249 -8.73 7.55 21.16
C GLU A 249 -10.16 7.93 21.55
N GLU A 250 -10.56 9.20 21.35
CA GLU A 250 -11.92 9.70 21.62
C GLU A 250 -13.00 8.89 20.85
N MET A 251 -12.75 8.56 19.58
CA MET A 251 -13.72 7.82 18.77
C MET A 251 -13.80 6.35 19.20
N ALA A 252 -12.69 5.70 19.51
CA ALA A 252 -12.67 4.32 20.01
C ALA A 252 -13.41 4.21 21.36
N GLU A 253 -13.19 5.15 22.26
CA GLU A 253 -13.90 5.26 23.54
C GLU A 253 -15.40 5.48 23.33
N LEU A 254 -15.78 6.44 22.47
CA LEU A 254 -17.18 6.73 22.15
C LEU A 254 -17.91 5.52 21.60
N LEU A 255 -17.29 4.77 20.69
CA LEU A 255 -17.87 3.54 20.16
C LEU A 255 -18.06 2.50 21.26
N THR A 256 -17.08 2.32 22.13
CA THR A 256 -17.12 1.38 23.24
C THR A 256 -18.24 1.72 24.24
N LEU A 257 -18.40 3.02 24.59
CA LEU A 257 -19.49 3.50 25.42
C LEU A 257 -20.88 3.28 24.80
N ASN A 258 -20.93 3.18 23.46
CA ASN A 258 -22.15 2.85 22.71
C ASN A 258 -22.36 1.35 22.43
N GLY A 259 -21.59 0.47 23.09
CA GLY A 259 -21.69 -0.96 22.96
C GLY A 259 -21.04 -1.56 21.72
N ILE A 260 -20.21 -0.78 21.00
CA ILE A 260 -19.46 -1.21 19.84
C ILE A 260 -18.00 -1.40 20.28
N LYS A 261 -17.55 -2.66 20.35
CA LYS A 261 -16.17 -2.98 20.71
C LYS A 261 -15.21 -2.47 19.62
N ALA A 262 -14.41 -1.45 19.94
CA ALA A 262 -13.47 -0.81 19.04
C ALA A 262 -12.14 -0.55 19.75
N LEU A 263 -11.01 -0.70 19.02
CA LEU A 263 -9.67 -0.44 19.55
C LEU A 263 -8.97 0.69 18.78
N PRO A 264 -8.20 1.53 19.49
CA PRO A 264 -7.39 2.58 18.85
C PRO A 264 -6.10 2.02 18.26
N TYR A 265 -5.61 2.64 17.16
CA TYR A 265 -4.30 2.34 16.59
C TYR A 265 -3.63 3.59 16.03
N HIS A 266 -2.49 3.99 16.60
CA HIS A 266 -1.67 5.09 16.10
C HIS A 266 -0.22 4.98 16.58
N ALA A 267 0.70 5.69 15.94
CA ALA A 267 2.13 5.64 16.24
C ALA A 267 2.52 6.14 17.65
N GLY A 268 1.62 6.77 18.38
CA GLY A 268 1.83 7.20 19.77
C GLY A 268 1.62 6.12 20.82
N LEU A 269 0.97 5.00 20.46
CA LEU A 269 0.85 3.84 21.34
C LEU A 269 2.21 3.13 21.43
N ASP A 270 2.49 2.48 22.56
CA ASP A 270 3.65 1.62 22.69
C ASP A 270 3.58 0.42 21.73
N ALA A 271 4.74 -0.19 21.47
CA ALA A 271 4.84 -1.25 20.46
C ALA A 271 4.00 -2.51 20.81
N ARG A 272 3.89 -2.82 22.12
CA ARG A 272 3.12 -3.97 22.61
C ARG A 272 1.64 -3.76 22.40
N THR A 273 1.09 -2.64 22.86
CA THR A 273 -0.32 -2.27 22.68
C THR A 273 -0.71 -2.24 21.20
N ARG A 274 0.19 -1.71 20.32
CA ARG A 274 -0.07 -1.73 18.88
C ARG A 274 -0.18 -3.14 18.32
N ALA A 275 0.72 -4.04 18.73
CA ALA A 275 0.69 -5.43 18.29
C ALA A 275 -0.58 -6.12 18.80
N GLU A 276 -0.90 -6.00 20.09
CA GLU A 276 -2.09 -6.60 20.70
C GLU A 276 -3.39 -6.12 20.04
N ASN A 277 -3.53 -4.80 19.76
CA ASN A 277 -4.71 -4.25 19.11
C ASN A 277 -4.83 -4.70 17.65
N GLN A 278 -3.70 -4.82 16.94
CA GLN A 278 -3.68 -5.35 15.57
C GLN A 278 -4.07 -6.83 15.54
N ASP A 279 -3.50 -7.64 16.42
CA ASP A 279 -3.79 -9.07 16.49
C ASP A 279 -5.25 -9.30 16.85
N ALA A 280 -5.81 -8.58 17.82
CA ALA A 280 -7.22 -8.65 18.18
C ALA A 280 -8.17 -8.33 17.01
N PHE A 281 -7.78 -7.39 16.12
CA PHE A 281 -8.54 -7.08 14.92
C PHE A 281 -8.38 -8.17 13.85
N LEU A 282 -7.18 -8.71 13.66
CA LEU A 282 -6.91 -9.76 12.68
C LEU A 282 -7.59 -11.09 13.08
N MET A 283 -7.56 -11.43 14.37
CA MET A 283 -8.19 -12.63 14.93
C MET A 283 -9.70 -12.50 15.16
N GLU A 284 -10.28 -11.35 14.80
CA GLU A 284 -11.71 -11.05 14.92
C GLU A 284 -12.26 -10.93 16.34
N ASP A 285 -11.42 -10.82 17.36
CA ASP A 285 -11.81 -10.50 18.73
C ASP A 285 -12.47 -9.13 18.84
N VAL A 286 -12.06 -8.23 17.91
CA VAL A 286 -12.61 -6.89 17.71
C VAL A 286 -12.90 -6.67 16.24
N LYS A 287 -14.10 -6.21 15.91
CA LYS A 287 -14.52 -5.98 14.51
C LYS A 287 -14.21 -4.58 13.99
N VAL A 288 -13.98 -3.61 14.87
CA VAL A 288 -13.74 -2.22 14.48
C VAL A 288 -12.43 -1.73 15.03
N ILE A 289 -11.60 -1.15 14.17
CA ILE A 289 -10.39 -0.44 14.57
C ILE A 289 -10.51 1.02 14.18
N VAL A 290 -10.15 1.92 15.11
CA VAL A 290 -10.07 3.36 14.85
C VAL A 290 -8.60 3.74 14.77
N ALA A 291 -8.19 4.35 13.69
CA ALA A 291 -6.76 4.50 13.43
C ALA A 291 -6.37 5.82 12.76
N THR A 292 -5.10 6.21 12.92
CA THR A 292 -4.46 7.10 11.97
C THR A 292 -3.94 6.31 10.77
N ILE A 293 -3.39 7.00 9.76
CA ILE A 293 -2.71 6.37 8.60
C ILE A 293 -1.61 5.38 8.98
N ALA A 294 -1.17 5.37 10.24
CA ALA A 294 -0.21 4.39 10.76
C ALA A 294 -0.75 2.95 10.75
N PHE A 295 -2.10 2.77 10.79
CA PHE A 295 -2.75 1.49 10.57
C PHE A 295 -3.04 1.34 9.09
N GLY A 296 -2.06 0.89 8.38
CA GLY A 296 -2.23 0.90 6.95
C GLY A 296 -1.38 -0.15 6.26
N MET A 297 -0.18 0.21 5.91
CA MET A 297 0.71 -0.64 5.16
C MET A 297 1.03 -1.92 5.96
N GLY A 298 0.82 -3.09 5.34
CA GLY A 298 1.07 -4.39 5.97
C GLY A 298 -0.14 -5.07 6.64
N ILE A 299 -1.30 -4.43 6.67
CA ILE A 299 -2.53 -5.08 7.13
C ILE A 299 -3.14 -5.89 5.99
N ASP A 300 -3.15 -7.21 6.15
CA ASP A 300 -3.72 -8.14 5.18
C ASP A 300 -4.90 -8.92 5.81
N LYS A 301 -6.02 -8.22 6.00
CA LYS A 301 -7.31 -8.79 6.38
C LYS A 301 -8.25 -8.69 5.16
N PRO A 302 -8.63 -9.81 4.54
CA PRO A 302 -9.36 -9.81 3.27
C PRO A 302 -10.83 -9.36 3.40
N ASP A 303 -11.43 -9.59 4.56
CA ASP A 303 -12.86 -9.47 4.84
C ASP A 303 -13.27 -8.15 5.51
N ILE A 304 -12.51 -7.07 5.34
CA ILE A 304 -12.93 -5.74 5.78
C ILE A 304 -14.12 -5.29 4.92
N ARG A 305 -15.24 -5.01 5.58
CA ARG A 305 -16.51 -4.66 4.91
C ARG A 305 -16.75 -3.17 4.79
N PHE A 306 -16.10 -2.35 5.65
CA PHE A 306 -16.20 -0.90 5.52
C PHE A 306 -14.90 -0.19 5.89
N VAL A 307 -14.67 0.93 5.20
CA VAL A 307 -13.63 1.90 5.53
C VAL A 307 -14.29 3.27 5.63
N ILE A 308 -14.16 3.89 6.79
CA ILE A 308 -14.75 5.21 7.07
C ILE A 308 -13.62 6.20 7.31
N HIS A 309 -13.63 7.31 6.58
CA HIS A 309 -12.76 8.45 6.83
C HIS A 309 -13.56 9.49 7.63
N TYR A 310 -13.26 9.59 8.93
CA TYR A 310 -13.82 10.65 9.79
C TYR A 310 -13.32 12.03 9.36
N ASP A 311 -12.06 12.12 8.96
CA ASP A 311 -11.45 13.28 8.32
C ASP A 311 -11.02 12.89 6.91
N ILE A 312 -11.19 13.79 5.94
CA ILE A 312 -10.75 13.53 4.57
C ILE A 312 -9.23 13.37 4.50
N PRO A 313 -8.70 12.42 3.72
CA PRO A 313 -7.26 12.22 3.57
C PRO A 313 -6.58 13.37 2.81
N LYS A 314 -5.25 13.41 2.88
CA LYS A 314 -4.42 14.48 2.29
C LYS A 314 -4.27 14.41 0.77
N SER A 315 -4.59 13.26 0.15
CA SER A 315 -4.47 13.02 -1.29
C SER A 315 -5.41 11.91 -1.76
N ILE A 316 -5.69 11.87 -3.05
CA ILE A 316 -6.50 10.81 -3.70
C ILE A 316 -5.79 9.46 -3.60
N GLU A 317 -4.46 9.42 -3.70
CA GLU A 317 -3.69 8.19 -3.56
C GLU A 317 -3.84 7.59 -2.16
N SER A 318 -3.75 8.44 -1.11
CA SER A 318 -3.99 8.00 0.27
C SER A 318 -5.41 7.45 0.43
N TYR A 319 -6.41 8.17 -0.10
CA TYR A 319 -7.80 7.73 -0.10
C TYR A 319 -7.97 6.38 -0.79
N TYR A 320 -7.39 6.21 -1.98
CA TYR A 320 -7.46 4.97 -2.75
C TYR A 320 -6.75 3.80 -2.03
N GLN A 321 -5.58 4.04 -1.44
CA GLN A 321 -4.86 3.02 -0.67
C GLN A 321 -5.65 2.57 0.56
N GLU A 322 -6.26 3.51 1.28
CA GLU A 322 -6.99 3.26 2.52
C GLU A 322 -8.33 2.57 2.23
N THR A 323 -9.10 3.05 1.25
CA THR A 323 -10.34 2.40 0.81
C THR A 323 -10.10 1.05 0.17
N GLY A 324 -8.97 0.86 -0.50
CA GLY A 324 -8.54 -0.40 -1.11
C GLY A 324 -8.32 -1.55 -0.13
N ARG A 325 -8.40 -1.30 1.19
CA ARG A 325 -8.40 -2.34 2.23
C ARG A 325 -9.72 -3.07 2.32
N ALA A 326 -10.83 -2.43 1.95
CA ALA A 326 -12.14 -3.06 1.93
C ALA A 326 -12.24 -4.10 0.81
N GLY A 327 -12.94 -5.19 1.08
CA GLY A 327 -13.34 -6.20 0.08
C GLY A 327 -12.18 -6.81 -0.72
N ARG A 328 -11.04 -7.13 -0.10
CA ARG A 328 -9.92 -7.79 -0.80
C ARG A 328 -10.25 -9.22 -1.24
N ASP A 329 -11.21 -9.83 -0.59
CA ASP A 329 -11.78 -11.13 -0.95
C ASP A 329 -12.77 -11.07 -2.14
N GLY A 330 -12.98 -9.89 -2.73
CA GLY A 330 -13.91 -9.68 -3.83
C GLY A 330 -15.36 -9.45 -3.39
N GLN A 331 -15.67 -9.57 -2.11
CA GLN A 331 -17.00 -9.24 -1.58
C GLN A 331 -17.21 -7.72 -1.49
N GLU A 332 -18.45 -7.29 -1.36
CA GLU A 332 -18.82 -5.88 -1.26
C GLU A 332 -18.12 -5.18 -0.09
N GLY A 333 -17.64 -3.96 -0.35
CA GLY A 333 -17.04 -3.06 0.63
C GLY A 333 -17.64 -1.65 0.51
N ILE A 334 -17.86 -1.01 1.66
CA ILE A 334 -18.44 0.33 1.74
C ILE A 334 -17.35 1.32 2.18
N CYS A 335 -17.15 2.36 1.38
CA CYS A 335 -16.16 3.41 1.63
C CYS A 335 -16.88 4.75 1.82
N ILE A 336 -16.89 5.26 3.04
CA ILE A 336 -17.53 6.54 3.40
C ILE A 336 -16.45 7.53 3.80
N ALA A 337 -16.51 8.76 3.29
CA ALA A 337 -15.67 9.84 3.80
C ALA A 337 -16.53 11.03 4.21
N TYR A 338 -16.26 11.57 5.40
CA TYR A 338 -16.88 12.80 5.87
C TYR A 338 -16.04 14.00 5.42
N TYR A 339 -16.71 14.98 4.85
CA TYR A 339 -16.07 16.19 4.31
C TYR A 339 -16.58 17.44 4.98
N SER A 340 -15.67 18.34 5.33
CA SER A 340 -15.96 19.71 5.72
C SER A 340 -14.79 20.64 5.41
N ASN A 341 -15.07 21.91 5.14
CA ASN A 341 -14.04 22.94 4.96
C ASN A 341 -13.14 23.13 6.20
N LYS A 342 -13.60 22.72 7.39
CA LYS A 342 -12.77 22.76 8.61
C LYS A 342 -11.61 21.75 8.54
N ASP A 343 -11.80 20.64 7.86
CA ASP A 343 -10.75 19.61 7.71
C ASP A 343 -9.65 20.10 6.77
N ILE A 344 -10.02 20.84 5.71
CA ILE A 344 -9.06 21.45 4.78
C ILE A 344 -8.13 22.40 5.54
N ARG A 345 -8.69 23.28 6.38
CA ARG A 345 -7.88 24.21 7.21
C ARG A 345 -6.95 23.48 8.20
N LYS A 346 -7.35 22.31 8.71
CA LYS A 346 -6.48 21.49 9.57
C LYS A 346 -5.32 20.91 8.75
N LEU A 347 -5.60 20.35 7.56
CA LEU A 347 -4.60 19.80 6.68
C LEU A 347 -3.60 20.86 6.21
N GLU A 348 -4.06 22.06 5.88
CA GLU A 348 -3.19 23.20 5.54
C GLU A 348 -2.23 23.58 6.69
N LYS A 349 -2.69 23.50 7.95
CA LYS A 349 -1.82 23.74 9.11
C LYS A 349 -0.69 22.72 9.22
N PHE A 350 -0.92 21.46 8.86
CA PHE A 350 0.14 20.44 8.84
C PHE A 350 1.19 20.65 7.73
N MET A 351 0.90 21.49 6.74
CA MET A 351 1.86 21.86 5.70
C MET A 351 2.80 23.00 6.15
N GLN A 352 2.41 23.78 7.16
CA GLN A 352 3.21 24.90 7.67
C GLN A 352 4.54 24.41 8.24
N GLY A 353 5.63 25.10 7.90
CA GLY A 353 7.00 24.75 8.33
C GLY A 353 7.74 23.76 7.44
N LYS A 354 7.07 23.22 6.40
CA LYS A 354 7.75 22.43 5.36
C LYS A 354 8.43 23.34 4.31
N PRO A 355 9.40 22.81 3.52
CA PRO A 355 9.93 23.51 2.35
C PRO A 355 8.83 23.99 1.41
N ILE A 356 9.02 25.14 0.76
CA ILE A 356 8.00 25.76 -0.11
C ILE A 356 7.54 24.79 -1.21
N SER A 357 8.47 24.09 -1.85
CA SER A 357 8.16 23.09 -2.90
C SER A 357 7.26 21.96 -2.40
N GLU A 358 7.50 21.47 -1.19
CA GLU A 358 6.64 20.44 -0.58
C GLU A 358 5.25 20.99 -0.21
N GLN A 359 5.17 22.26 0.20
CA GLN A 359 3.89 22.91 0.48
C GLN A 359 3.05 23.05 -0.79
N GLU A 360 3.67 23.43 -1.91
CA GLU A 360 2.98 23.58 -3.20
C GLU A 360 2.42 22.25 -3.69
N ILE A 361 3.22 21.19 -3.68
CA ILE A 361 2.77 19.83 -4.02
C ILE A 361 1.62 19.40 -3.09
N SER A 362 1.77 19.60 -1.79
CA SER A 362 0.74 19.21 -0.81
C SER A 362 -0.57 19.97 -1.01
N ARG A 363 -0.52 21.26 -1.38
CA ARG A 363 -1.72 22.05 -1.72
C ARG A 363 -2.40 21.53 -2.99
N GLN A 364 -1.62 21.18 -4.01
CA GLN A 364 -2.16 20.60 -5.23
C GLN A 364 -2.89 19.28 -4.93
N LEU A 365 -2.25 18.35 -4.21
CA LEU A 365 -2.85 17.07 -3.83
C LEU A 365 -4.14 17.27 -3.00
N LEU A 366 -4.14 18.24 -2.09
CA LEU A 366 -5.32 18.57 -1.30
C LEU A 366 -6.44 19.16 -2.15
N SER A 367 -6.12 20.03 -3.11
CA SER A 367 -7.10 20.60 -4.07
C SER A 367 -7.77 19.51 -4.90
N GLU A 368 -7.05 18.47 -5.30
CA GLU A 368 -7.59 17.31 -6.02
C GLU A 368 -8.58 16.51 -5.17
N VAL A 369 -8.28 16.33 -3.86
CA VAL A 369 -9.22 15.70 -2.91
C VAL A 369 -10.47 16.54 -2.72
N VAL A 370 -10.34 17.86 -2.61
CA VAL A 370 -11.50 18.78 -2.51
C VAL A 370 -12.37 18.69 -3.75
N THR A 371 -11.76 18.72 -4.94
CA THR A 371 -12.45 18.55 -6.21
C THR A 371 -13.22 17.23 -6.27
N TYR A 372 -12.59 16.15 -5.82
CA TYR A 372 -13.25 14.84 -5.71
C TYR A 372 -14.44 14.87 -4.75
N ALA A 373 -14.27 15.47 -3.57
CA ALA A 373 -15.31 15.52 -2.54
C ALA A 373 -16.53 16.36 -2.96
N GLU A 374 -16.32 17.51 -3.59
CA GLU A 374 -17.36 18.46 -3.97
C GLU A 374 -18.03 18.12 -5.32
N SER A 375 -17.41 17.28 -6.16
CA SER A 375 -17.92 16.93 -7.48
C SER A 375 -19.27 16.20 -7.41
N SER A 376 -20.12 16.49 -8.39
CA SER A 376 -21.34 15.75 -8.69
C SER A 376 -21.13 14.59 -9.69
N GLN A 377 -19.93 14.44 -10.23
CA GLN A 377 -19.60 13.36 -11.16
C GLN A 377 -19.47 12.01 -10.46
N CYS A 378 -19.53 10.92 -11.24
CA CYS A 378 -19.31 9.57 -10.75
C CYS A 378 -17.98 9.45 -9.99
N ARG A 379 -18.02 9.02 -8.71
CA ARG A 379 -16.83 8.87 -7.85
C ARG A 379 -15.80 7.94 -8.45
N ARG A 380 -16.26 6.84 -9.03
CA ARG A 380 -15.40 5.84 -9.68
C ARG A 380 -14.69 6.42 -10.90
N ARG A 381 -15.41 7.14 -11.76
CA ARG A 381 -14.82 7.82 -12.93
C ARG A 381 -13.71 8.78 -12.51
N LEU A 382 -13.94 9.59 -11.48
CA LEU A 382 -12.94 10.54 -10.97
C LEU A 382 -11.70 9.83 -10.47
N LEU A 383 -11.85 8.73 -9.68
CA LEU A 383 -10.72 7.96 -9.18
C LEU A 383 -9.92 7.32 -10.32
N LEU A 384 -10.58 6.69 -11.28
CA LEU A 384 -9.91 6.02 -12.40
C LEU A 384 -9.20 7.03 -13.30
N ASN A 385 -9.84 8.14 -13.65
CA ASN A 385 -9.25 9.21 -14.45
C ASN A 385 -8.02 9.82 -13.75
N TYR A 386 -8.05 9.95 -12.43
CA TYR A 386 -6.91 10.42 -11.64
C TYR A 386 -5.66 9.56 -11.85
N PHE A 387 -5.82 8.24 -11.93
CA PHE A 387 -4.74 7.29 -12.19
C PHE A 387 -4.46 7.07 -13.70
N GLY A 388 -5.11 7.85 -14.57
CA GLY A 388 -4.94 7.77 -16.02
C GLY A 388 -5.61 6.53 -16.63
N GLU A 389 -6.65 6.02 -15.98
CA GLU A 389 -7.53 4.96 -16.52
C GLU A 389 -8.86 5.55 -16.97
N ASP A 390 -9.21 5.31 -18.23
CA ASP A 390 -10.46 5.78 -18.79
C ASP A 390 -11.64 4.90 -18.36
N PHE A 391 -12.70 5.53 -17.83
CA PHE A 391 -13.94 4.87 -17.46
C PHE A 391 -15.06 5.29 -18.39
N LYS A 392 -15.44 4.40 -19.29
CA LYS A 392 -16.36 4.67 -20.40
C LYS A 392 -17.83 4.75 -20.02
N GLU A 393 -18.20 4.17 -18.88
CA GLU A 393 -19.60 4.14 -18.43
C GLU A 393 -20.01 5.49 -17.82
N ASP A 394 -21.21 5.99 -18.13
CA ASP A 394 -21.71 7.23 -17.54
C ASP A 394 -22.13 7.06 -16.09
N ASN A 395 -22.57 5.87 -15.70
CA ASN A 395 -23.03 5.52 -14.37
C ASN A 395 -22.39 4.23 -13.90
N CYS A 396 -21.68 4.25 -12.77
CA CYS A 396 -21.07 3.05 -12.20
C CYS A 396 -22.03 2.20 -11.36
N HIS A 397 -23.27 2.63 -11.16
CA HIS A 397 -24.29 1.97 -10.31
C HIS A 397 -23.83 1.62 -8.88
N CYS A 398 -22.73 2.21 -8.43
CA CYS A 398 -22.07 1.85 -7.16
C CYS A 398 -21.32 3.04 -6.52
N CYS A 399 -21.92 4.24 -6.54
CA CYS A 399 -21.47 5.38 -5.76
C CYS A 399 -22.64 6.32 -5.44
N ASP A 400 -22.45 7.20 -4.45
CA ASP A 400 -23.45 8.18 -4.01
C ASP A 400 -24.00 9.03 -5.16
N ASN A 401 -23.13 9.63 -5.96
CA ASN A 401 -23.54 10.50 -7.06
C ASN A 401 -24.27 9.77 -8.20
N CYS A 402 -24.01 8.48 -8.40
CA CYS A 402 -24.71 7.69 -9.41
C CYS A 402 -26.07 7.18 -8.92
N LEU A 403 -26.17 6.80 -7.64
CA LEU A 403 -27.42 6.29 -7.05
C LEU A 403 -28.36 7.43 -6.62
N HIS A 404 -27.79 8.57 -6.20
CA HIS A 404 -28.50 9.74 -5.73
C HIS A 404 -27.98 11.00 -6.42
N PRO A 405 -28.24 11.19 -7.73
CA PRO A 405 -27.72 12.32 -8.49
C PRO A 405 -28.12 13.65 -7.86
N LYS A 406 -27.14 14.52 -7.64
CA LYS A 406 -27.38 15.89 -7.17
C LYS A 406 -28.01 16.69 -8.31
N GLN A 407 -29.03 17.49 -7.99
CA GLN A 407 -29.55 18.47 -8.95
C GLN A 407 -28.47 19.52 -9.21
N THR A 408 -28.09 19.67 -10.46
CA THR A 408 -27.12 20.69 -10.90
C THR A 408 -27.84 21.69 -11.80
N PHE A 409 -27.45 22.95 -11.71
CA PHE A 409 -27.92 24.00 -12.64
C PHE A 409 -26.71 24.63 -13.35
N ASP A 410 -26.94 25.16 -14.54
CA ASP A 410 -25.92 25.89 -15.28
C ASP A 410 -25.84 27.33 -14.74
N GLY A 411 -24.87 27.61 -13.88
CA GLY A 411 -24.68 28.93 -13.25
C GLY A 411 -24.13 30.00 -14.20
N ARG A 412 -23.92 29.72 -15.49
CA ARG A 412 -23.38 30.71 -16.45
C ARG A 412 -24.39 31.83 -16.78
N GLU A 413 -25.66 31.56 -16.57
CA GLU A 413 -26.74 32.58 -16.79
C GLU A 413 -26.93 33.51 -15.59
N GLU A 414 -26.33 33.20 -14.41
CA GLU A 414 -26.47 34.00 -13.18
C GLU A 414 -25.22 34.88 -12.89
N MET A 415 -24.19 34.82 -13.72
CA MET A 415 -23.01 35.69 -13.67
C MET A 415 -23.09 36.80 -14.73
#